data_8d9ff907c0406d52f8590a56611eafab
#
_entry.id   8d9ff907c0406d52f8590a56611eafab
#
_cell.length_a   1.000
_cell.length_b   1.000
_cell.length_c   1.000
_cell.angle_alpha   90.00
_cell.angle_beta   90.00
_cell.angle_gamma   90.00
#
_symmetry.space_group_name_H-M   'P 1'
#
loop_
_entity.id
_entity.type
_entity.pdbx_description
1 polymer ?
#
loop_
_entity_poly.entity_id
_entity_poly.type
_entity_poly.pdbx_seq_one_letter_code
_entity_poly.pdbx_strand_id
1 'polypeptide(L)'
;DALLQRLHDNGLAIARNKCQFSKPELTFLGYTVTSQGIVPLQRKVETITAFPPPQKAKSLLGFLGAINYYRRCLPNLGRQTAAEVLQPLYTAATRNQPGKSFKRIWEEEELDVHFRKAKELLVKACQLTHPDPNAPLALVADASGKAAGAALEQLTGGVWRPLGFWSRHFKANQMGWTTFRRETYAVQQALRHFHAEISGRHIVIFSD
;
A
#
# COMPACT_ATOMS: atom_id res chain seq x y z
N ASP A 1 5.85 -33.04 7.47
CA ASP A 1 5.10 -34.27 7.07
C ASP A 1 3.61 -34.17 7.41
N ALA A 2 3.21 -33.74 8.64
CA ALA A 2 1.79 -33.66 9.03
C ALA A 2 0.92 -32.78 8.10
N LEU A 3 1.45 -31.67 7.58
CA LEU A 3 0.74 -30.81 6.63
C LEU A 3 0.50 -31.52 5.29
N LEU A 4 1.53 -32.16 4.76
CA LEU A 4 1.46 -32.88 3.48
C LEU A 4 0.50 -34.05 3.57
N GLN A 5 0.51 -34.78 4.70
CA GLN A 5 -0.42 -35.87 4.97
C GLN A 5 -1.85 -35.35 5.01
N ARG A 6 -2.10 -34.24 5.74
CA ARG A 6 -3.43 -33.65 5.83
C ARG A 6 -3.98 -33.17 4.48
N LEU A 7 -3.12 -32.64 3.61
CA LEU A 7 -3.51 -32.28 2.24
C LEU A 7 -3.89 -33.52 1.43
N HIS A 8 -3.09 -34.58 1.52
CA HIS A 8 -3.37 -35.83 0.84
C HIS A 8 -4.68 -36.46 1.30
N ASP A 9 -4.92 -36.55 2.62
CA ASP A 9 -6.14 -37.11 3.23
C ASP A 9 -7.40 -36.35 2.82
N ASN A 10 -7.27 -35.07 2.46
CA ASN A 10 -8.37 -34.25 1.94
C ASN A 10 -8.43 -34.19 0.39
N GLY A 11 -7.75 -35.08 -0.30
CA GLY A 11 -7.78 -35.19 -1.76
C GLY A 11 -7.05 -34.08 -2.53
N LEU A 12 -6.17 -33.31 -1.86
CA LEU A 12 -5.37 -32.27 -2.48
C LEU A 12 -4.03 -32.81 -3.00
N ALA A 13 -3.83 -32.79 -4.30
CA ALA A 13 -2.59 -33.20 -4.93
C ALA A 13 -1.59 -32.04 -4.99
N ILE A 14 -0.35 -32.32 -4.63
CA ILE A 14 0.74 -31.36 -4.68
C ILE A 14 1.61 -31.60 -5.91
N ALA A 15 1.78 -30.54 -6.72
CA ALA A 15 2.68 -30.57 -7.87
C ALA A 15 4.13 -30.41 -7.37
N ARG A 16 4.87 -31.50 -7.25
CA ARG A 16 6.26 -31.52 -6.73
C ARG A 16 7.20 -30.59 -7.48
N ASN A 17 7.05 -30.49 -8.80
CA ASN A 17 7.86 -29.61 -9.66
C ASN A 17 7.61 -28.11 -9.43
N LYS A 18 6.50 -27.75 -8.76
CA LYS A 18 6.17 -26.36 -8.40
C LYS A 18 6.51 -26.03 -6.95
N CYS A 19 6.90 -27.01 -6.14
CA CYS A 19 7.27 -26.80 -4.76
C CYS A 19 8.68 -26.23 -4.65
N GLN A 20 8.83 -25.24 -3.79
CA GLN A 20 10.12 -24.64 -3.45
C GLN A 20 10.24 -24.58 -1.92
N PHE A 21 11.21 -25.30 -1.38
CA PHE A 21 11.47 -25.38 0.05
C PHE A 21 12.87 -24.84 0.36
N SER A 22 13.03 -24.23 1.53
CA SER A 22 14.32 -23.76 2.06
C SER A 22 15.12 -22.90 1.08
N LYS A 23 14.43 -22.07 0.29
CA LYS A 23 15.10 -21.12 -0.58
C LYS A 23 15.43 -19.83 0.18
N PRO A 24 16.63 -19.24 0.00
CA PRO A 24 17.00 -17.96 0.63
C PRO A 24 16.16 -16.81 0.08
N GLU A 25 15.69 -16.94 -1.15
CA GLU A 25 14.82 -15.99 -1.83
C GLU A 25 13.73 -16.72 -2.62
N LEU A 26 12.52 -16.20 -2.57
CA LEU A 26 11.35 -16.74 -3.27
C LEU A 26 10.53 -15.63 -3.89
N THR A 27 10.14 -15.80 -5.16
CA THR A 27 9.10 -14.98 -5.78
C THR A 27 7.73 -15.56 -5.46
N PHE A 28 6.89 -14.78 -4.76
CA PHE A 28 5.55 -15.20 -4.37
C PHE A 28 4.54 -14.06 -4.55
N LEU A 29 3.46 -14.31 -5.30
CA LEU A 29 2.36 -13.36 -5.53
C LEU A 29 2.85 -11.93 -5.89
N GLY A 30 3.83 -11.82 -6.79
CA GLY A 30 4.35 -10.52 -7.24
C GLY A 30 5.30 -9.81 -6.27
N TYR A 31 5.72 -10.49 -5.22
CA TYR A 31 6.74 -10.03 -4.28
C TYR A 31 7.97 -10.91 -4.32
N THR A 32 9.10 -10.35 -3.98
CA THR A 32 10.31 -11.08 -3.59
C THR A 32 10.31 -11.20 -2.08
N VAL A 33 10.36 -12.44 -1.58
CA VAL A 33 10.40 -12.79 -0.15
C VAL A 33 11.81 -13.29 0.17
N THR A 34 12.45 -12.70 1.18
CA THR A 34 13.79 -13.08 1.68
C THR A 34 13.74 -13.24 3.20
N SER A 35 14.84 -13.65 3.83
CA SER A 35 14.97 -13.65 5.29
C SER A 35 14.86 -12.25 5.92
N GLN A 36 15.09 -11.18 5.14
CA GLN A 36 15.07 -9.80 5.61
C GLN A 36 13.68 -9.14 5.48
N GLY A 37 12.77 -9.75 4.75
CA GLY A 37 11.44 -9.20 4.54
C GLY A 37 10.90 -9.44 3.13
N ILE A 38 9.90 -8.63 2.76
CA ILE A 38 9.22 -8.69 1.47
C ILE A 38 9.34 -7.35 0.73
N VAL A 39 9.60 -7.40 -0.57
CA VAL A 39 9.63 -6.22 -1.45
C VAL A 39 8.79 -6.49 -2.70
N PRO A 40 8.23 -5.46 -3.34
CA PRO A 40 7.64 -5.61 -4.66
C PRO A 40 8.63 -6.24 -5.65
N LEU A 41 8.15 -7.18 -6.46
CA LEU A 41 8.99 -7.83 -7.47
C LEU A 41 9.47 -6.80 -8.50
N GLN A 42 10.79 -6.63 -8.64
CA GLN A 42 11.42 -5.60 -9.45
C GLN A 42 10.87 -5.54 -10.89
N ARG A 43 10.73 -6.69 -11.54
CA ARG A 43 10.14 -6.79 -12.90
C ARG A 43 8.73 -6.20 -12.98
N LYS A 44 7.92 -6.32 -11.92
CA LYS A 44 6.57 -5.76 -11.87
C LYS A 44 6.60 -4.25 -11.67
N VAL A 45 7.51 -3.77 -10.83
CA VAL A 45 7.75 -2.32 -10.64
C VAL A 45 8.13 -1.69 -11.97
N GLU A 46 9.08 -2.26 -12.70
CA GLU A 46 9.52 -1.80 -14.03
C GLU A 46 8.36 -1.79 -15.03
N THR A 47 7.56 -2.86 -15.09
CA THR A 47 6.39 -2.92 -15.98
C THR A 47 5.38 -1.80 -15.70
N ILE A 48 5.10 -1.51 -14.42
CA ILE A 48 4.14 -0.47 -14.03
C ILE A 48 4.73 0.93 -14.27
N THR A 49 6.01 1.13 -13.99
CA THR A 49 6.69 2.42 -14.23
C THR A 49 6.87 2.73 -15.72
N ALA A 50 7.01 1.72 -16.56
CA ALA A 50 7.03 1.87 -18.02
C ALA A 50 5.63 2.07 -18.65
N PHE A 51 4.55 1.99 -17.86
CA PHE A 51 3.18 2.13 -18.39
C PHE A 51 3.00 3.50 -19.07
N PRO A 52 2.53 3.56 -20.32
CA PRO A 52 2.34 4.83 -21.02
C PRO A 52 1.18 5.65 -20.43
N PRO A 53 1.12 6.98 -20.68
CA PRO A 53 -0.01 7.80 -20.27
C PRO A 53 -1.34 7.21 -20.77
N PRO A 54 -2.33 7.00 -19.90
CA PRO A 54 -3.58 6.35 -20.27
C PRO A 54 -4.39 7.22 -21.25
N GLN A 55 -4.93 6.59 -22.29
CA GLN A 55 -5.80 7.25 -23.27
C GLN A 55 -7.29 7.13 -22.94
N LYS A 56 -7.65 6.32 -21.94
CA LYS A 56 -9.04 6.04 -21.53
C LYS A 56 -9.11 5.82 -20.02
N ALA A 57 -10.25 6.16 -19.41
CA ALA A 57 -10.53 5.92 -17.99
C ALA A 57 -10.30 4.45 -17.58
N LYS A 58 -10.72 3.49 -18.40
CA LYS A 58 -10.50 2.05 -18.14
C LYS A 58 -9.01 1.69 -18.04
N SER A 59 -8.17 2.26 -18.90
CA SER A 59 -6.71 2.05 -18.85
C SER A 59 -6.10 2.67 -17.59
N LEU A 60 -6.58 3.85 -17.17
CA LEU A 60 -6.17 4.48 -15.92
C LEU A 60 -6.56 3.63 -14.70
N LEU A 61 -7.78 3.05 -14.69
CA LEU A 61 -8.21 2.14 -13.62
C LEU A 61 -7.32 0.89 -13.54
N GLY A 62 -6.90 0.34 -14.68
CA GLY A 62 -5.95 -0.78 -14.73
C GLY A 62 -4.61 -0.44 -14.09
N PHE A 63 -4.05 0.75 -14.41
CA PHE A 63 -2.82 1.26 -13.81
C PHE A 63 -2.97 1.47 -12.29
N LEU A 64 -4.07 2.11 -11.86
CA LEU A 64 -4.36 2.33 -10.45
C LEU A 64 -4.52 1.02 -9.68
N GLY A 65 -5.16 0.02 -10.27
CA GLY A 65 -5.26 -1.33 -9.69
C GLY A 65 -3.89 -1.98 -9.49
N ALA A 66 -2.99 -1.84 -10.47
CA ALA A 66 -1.64 -2.37 -10.39
C ALA A 66 -0.81 -1.70 -9.29
N ILE A 67 -0.90 -0.37 -9.12
CA ILE A 67 -0.24 0.35 -8.01
C ILE A 67 -0.88 -0.03 -6.67
N ASN A 68 -2.20 -0.08 -6.60
CA ASN A 68 -2.91 -0.38 -5.35
C ASN A 68 -2.61 -1.79 -4.81
N TYR A 69 -2.21 -2.71 -5.67
CA TYR A 69 -1.73 -4.03 -5.26
C TYR A 69 -0.53 -3.94 -4.29
N TYR A 70 0.36 -2.96 -4.51
CA TYR A 70 1.53 -2.71 -3.67
C TYR A 70 1.31 -1.65 -2.60
N ARG A 71 0.06 -1.22 -2.37
CA ARG A 71 -0.25 -0.08 -1.48
C ARG A 71 0.36 -0.20 -0.09
N ARG A 72 0.45 -1.41 0.45
CA ARG A 72 1.05 -1.70 1.76
C ARG A 72 2.55 -1.36 1.82
N CYS A 73 3.24 -1.32 0.69
CA CYS A 73 4.66 -0.99 0.57
C CYS A 73 4.89 0.48 0.20
N LEU A 74 3.83 1.27 -0.03
CA LEU A 74 3.96 2.65 -0.50
C LEU A 74 4.10 3.62 0.69
N PRO A 75 5.29 4.20 0.92
CA PRO A 75 5.49 5.22 1.94
C PRO A 75 4.86 6.55 1.51
N ASN A 76 4.90 7.53 2.39
CA ASN A 76 4.56 8.90 2.00
C ASN A 76 5.61 9.47 1.03
N LEU A 77 5.18 10.30 0.09
CA LEU A 77 6.05 11.03 -0.84
C LEU A 77 6.27 12.45 -0.28
N GLY A 78 7.28 12.61 0.56
CA GLY A 78 7.47 13.82 1.34
C GLY A 78 6.29 14.03 2.29
N ARG A 79 5.60 15.18 2.17
CA ARG A 79 4.40 15.51 2.97
C ARG A 79 3.08 14.96 2.37
N GLN A 80 3.13 14.28 1.23
CA GLN A 80 1.93 13.72 0.58
C GLN A 80 1.80 12.24 0.86
N THR A 81 0.64 11.82 1.31
CA THR A 81 0.29 10.40 1.45
C THR A 81 0.07 9.76 0.08
N ALA A 82 0.22 8.44 -0.01
CA ALA A 82 -0.13 7.71 -1.23
C ALA A 82 -1.60 7.95 -1.65
N ALA A 83 -2.51 8.16 -0.68
CA ALA A 83 -3.90 8.47 -0.97
C ALA A 83 -4.06 9.84 -1.66
N GLU A 84 -3.34 10.88 -1.22
CA GLU A 84 -3.39 12.20 -1.84
C GLU A 84 -2.83 12.21 -3.26
N VAL A 85 -1.76 11.47 -3.50
CA VAL A 85 -1.16 11.35 -4.83
C VAL A 85 -2.10 10.65 -5.81
N LEU A 86 -2.77 9.59 -5.37
CA LEU A 86 -3.61 8.76 -6.23
C LEU A 86 -5.03 9.29 -6.41
N GLN A 87 -5.55 10.11 -5.48
CA GLN A 87 -6.94 10.57 -5.48
C GLN A 87 -7.36 11.31 -6.76
N PRO A 88 -6.58 12.27 -7.32
CA PRO A 88 -6.95 12.95 -8.55
C PRO A 88 -7.12 11.96 -9.72
N LEU A 89 -6.25 10.96 -9.82
CA LEU A 89 -6.33 9.91 -10.84
C LEU A 89 -7.57 9.04 -10.67
N TYR A 90 -7.92 8.66 -9.43
CA TYR A 90 -9.16 7.92 -9.14
C TYR A 90 -10.39 8.74 -9.50
N THR A 91 -10.40 10.02 -9.15
CA THR A 91 -11.50 10.93 -9.47
C THR A 91 -11.71 11.03 -10.97
N ALA A 92 -10.64 11.25 -11.73
CA ALA A 92 -10.70 11.32 -13.20
C ALA A 92 -11.14 10.01 -13.86
N ALA A 93 -10.73 8.87 -13.28
CA ALA A 93 -11.07 7.54 -13.81
C ALA A 93 -12.52 7.12 -13.54
N THR A 94 -13.14 7.63 -12.45
CA THR A 94 -14.47 7.19 -11.99
C THR A 94 -15.56 8.22 -12.19
N ARG A 95 -15.20 9.51 -12.32
CA ARG A 95 -16.17 10.61 -12.48
C ARG A 95 -16.76 10.59 -13.88
N ASN A 96 -18.08 10.47 -13.96
CA ASN A 96 -18.78 10.69 -15.22
C ASN A 96 -18.81 12.19 -15.54
N GLN A 97 -18.18 12.61 -16.62
CA GLN A 97 -18.17 13.98 -17.13
C GLN A 97 -18.81 14.01 -18.52
N PRO A 98 -20.15 14.11 -18.62
CA PRO A 98 -20.83 14.13 -19.91
C PRO A 98 -20.32 15.30 -20.78
N GLY A 99 -20.06 15.04 -22.05
CA GLY A 99 -19.56 16.02 -23.01
C GLY A 99 -18.05 16.30 -23.00
N LYS A 100 -17.28 15.71 -22.09
CA LYS A 100 -15.80 15.80 -22.08
C LYS A 100 -15.14 14.50 -22.50
N SER A 101 -14.18 14.56 -23.43
CA SER A 101 -13.33 13.43 -23.73
C SER A 101 -12.33 13.18 -22.58
N PHE A 102 -11.91 11.93 -22.38
CA PHE A 102 -10.91 11.61 -21.37
C PHE A 102 -9.59 12.38 -21.58
N LYS A 103 -9.17 12.58 -22.84
CA LYS A 103 -7.97 13.37 -23.17
C LYS A 103 -8.09 14.80 -22.64
N ARG A 104 -9.23 15.45 -22.81
CA ARG A 104 -9.48 16.81 -22.32
C ARG A 104 -9.44 16.88 -20.80
N ILE A 105 -10.04 15.88 -20.11
CA ILE A 105 -9.97 15.78 -18.63
C ILE A 105 -8.51 15.62 -18.18
N TRP A 106 -7.73 14.77 -18.88
CA TRP A 106 -6.33 14.54 -18.58
C TRP A 106 -5.48 15.81 -18.64
N GLU A 107 -5.70 16.64 -19.65
CA GLU A 107 -5.00 17.91 -19.86
C GLU A 107 -5.47 19.00 -18.89
N GLU A 108 -6.79 19.20 -18.74
CA GLU A 108 -7.37 20.25 -17.87
C GLU A 108 -7.06 20.03 -16.38
N GLU A 109 -7.01 18.78 -15.92
CA GLU A 109 -6.75 18.43 -14.51
C GLU A 109 -5.27 18.13 -14.24
N GLU A 110 -4.38 18.40 -15.19
CA GLU A 110 -2.92 18.19 -15.10
C GLU A 110 -2.55 16.77 -14.56
N LEU A 111 -3.29 15.75 -14.96
CA LEU A 111 -3.19 14.40 -14.42
C LEU A 111 -1.83 13.74 -14.69
N ASP A 112 -1.07 14.23 -15.64
CA ASP A 112 0.29 13.75 -15.92
C ASP A 112 1.24 13.94 -14.74
N VAL A 113 1.09 15.02 -13.97
CA VAL A 113 1.88 15.26 -12.75
C VAL A 113 1.56 14.20 -11.70
N HIS A 114 0.28 13.91 -11.47
CA HIS A 114 -0.17 12.88 -10.53
C HIS A 114 0.22 11.48 -10.98
N PHE A 115 0.17 11.22 -12.28
CA PHE A 115 0.58 9.95 -12.87
C PHE A 115 2.07 9.68 -12.68
N ARG A 116 2.93 10.68 -12.89
CA ARG A 116 4.38 10.59 -12.61
C ARG A 116 4.66 10.36 -11.12
N LYS A 117 4.02 11.14 -10.23
CA LYS A 117 4.13 10.94 -8.78
C LYS A 117 3.67 9.55 -8.33
N ALA A 118 2.62 9.00 -8.94
CA ALA A 118 2.17 7.64 -8.66
C ALA A 118 3.24 6.59 -9.02
N LYS A 119 3.96 6.77 -10.12
CA LYS A 119 5.12 5.93 -10.47
C LYS A 119 6.27 6.09 -9.48
N GLU A 120 6.58 7.32 -9.06
CA GLU A 120 7.62 7.59 -8.06
C GLU A 120 7.32 6.90 -6.72
N LEU A 121 6.05 6.88 -6.28
CA LEU A 121 5.63 6.13 -5.09
C LEU A 121 6.02 4.66 -5.19
N LEU A 122 5.79 4.04 -6.35
CA LEU A 122 6.12 2.63 -6.55
C LEU A 122 7.63 2.39 -6.59
N VAL A 123 8.41 3.30 -7.20
CA VAL A 123 9.88 3.22 -7.20
C VAL A 123 10.43 3.34 -5.78
N LYS A 124 9.78 4.14 -4.92
CA LYS A 124 10.13 4.33 -3.51
C LYS A 124 9.47 3.31 -2.58
N ALA A 125 8.82 2.27 -3.13
CA ALA A 125 8.20 1.23 -2.30
C ALA A 125 9.23 0.60 -1.35
N CYS A 126 8.88 0.60 -0.07
CA CYS A 126 9.77 0.11 0.98
C CYS A 126 9.74 -1.40 1.10
N GLN A 127 10.87 -1.97 1.48
CA GLN A 127 10.91 -3.33 2.01
C GLN A 127 10.15 -3.36 3.34
N LEU A 128 9.20 -4.29 3.45
CA LEU A 128 8.51 -4.57 4.71
C LEU A 128 9.25 -5.71 5.42
N THR A 129 9.48 -5.54 6.71
CA THR A 129 10.11 -6.60 7.52
C THR A 129 9.11 -7.70 7.87
N HIS A 130 9.60 -8.88 8.24
CA HIS A 130 8.75 -9.95 8.76
C HIS A 130 8.28 -9.61 10.18
N PRO A 131 7.00 -9.85 10.52
CA PRO A 131 6.50 -9.64 11.87
C PRO A 131 7.22 -10.54 12.88
N ASP A 132 7.72 -9.93 13.96
CA ASP A 132 8.21 -10.63 15.14
C ASP A 132 7.18 -10.47 16.27
N PRO A 133 6.59 -11.56 16.79
CA PRO A 133 5.60 -11.51 17.86
C PRO A 133 6.09 -10.82 19.15
N ASN A 134 7.39 -10.84 19.39
CA ASN A 134 8.02 -10.34 20.63
C ASN A 134 8.60 -8.91 20.47
N ALA A 135 8.73 -8.40 19.25
CA ALA A 135 9.29 -7.07 19.03
C ALA A 135 8.35 -5.96 19.45
N PRO A 136 8.82 -4.86 20.08
CA PRO A 136 8.00 -3.68 20.34
C PRO A 136 7.42 -3.10 19.06
N LEU A 137 6.16 -2.65 19.12
CA LEU A 137 5.44 -2.05 18.00
C LEU A 137 5.22 -0.55 18.20
N ALA A 138 5.31 0.20 17.11
CA ALA A 138 4.93 1.59 17.02
C ALA A 138 3.93 1.81 15.88
N LEU A 139 2.92 2.64 16.14
CA LEU A 139 2.01 3.17 15.13
C LEU A 139 2.27 4.67 15.01
N VAL A 140 2.83 5.09 13.89
CA VAL A 140 3.02 6.51 13.56
C VAL A 140 1.84 6.93 12.71
N ALA A 141 1.01 7.88 13.18
CA ALA A 141 -0.16 8.36 12.45
C ALA A 141 -0.12 9.88 12.31
N ASP A 142 -0.55 10.38 11.16
CA ASP A 142 -0.58 11.79 10.81
C ASP A 142 -1.77 12.11 9.90
N ALA A 143 -2.27 13.34 9.95
CA ALA A 143 -3.39 13.78 9.13
C ALA A 143 -3.20 15.18 8.55
N SER A 144 -3.15 15.27 7.25
CA SER A 144 -3.21 16.54 6.51
C SER A 144 -4.62 17.14 6.45
N GLY A 145 -4.78 18.27 5.75
CA GLY A 145 -6.11 18.80 5.40
C GLY A 145 -6.92 17.92 4.45
N LYS A 146 -6.31 16.93 3.78
CA LYS A 146 -6.89 16.16 2.69
C LYS A 146 -6.94 14.66 2.94
N ALA A 147 -6.00 14.12 3.72
CA ALA A 147 -5.87 12.68 3.93
C ALA A 147 -5.29 12.35 5.31
N ALA A 148 -5.54 11.14 5.75
CA ALA A 148 -4.89 10.50 6.88
C ALA A 148 -3.91 9.45 6.39
N GLY A 149 -2.79 9.28 7.10
CA GLY A 149 -1.77 8.29 6.84
C GLY A 149 -1.25 7.65 8.11
N ALA A 150 -0.72 6.44 8.00
CA ALA A 150 -0.03 5.78 9.10
C ALA A 150 1.01 4.77 8.61
N ALA A 151 2.01 4.53 9.47
CA ALA A 151 2.96 3.44 9.34
C ALA A 151 2.89 2.58 10.60
N LEU A 152 2.81 1.27 10.43
CA LEU A 152 3.06 0.31 11.51
C LEU A 152 4.51 -0.15 11.41
N GLU A 153 5.23 -0.04 12.52
CA GLU A 153 6.65 -0.36 12.59
C GLU A 153 6.94 -1.28 13.77
N GLN A 154 8.01 -2.04 13.69
CA GLN A 154 8.55 -2.82 14.80
C GLN A 154 10.02 -2.47 15.06
N LEU A 155 10.43 -2.53 16.31
CA LEU A 155 11.81 -2.31 16.72
C LEU A 155 12.62 -3.61 16.57
N THR A 156 13.58 -3.62 15.64
CA THR A 156 14.45 -4.77 15.39
C THR A 156 15.91 -4.30 15.33
N GLY A 157 16.75 -4.86 16.22
CA GLY A 157 18.16 -4.46 16.29
C GLY A 157 18.38 -2.97 16.61
N GLY A 158 17.51 -2.36 17.40
CA GLY A 158 17.59 -0.94 17.75
C GLY A 158 17.07 0.04 16.68
N VAL A 159 16.51 -0.48 15.57
CA VAL A 159 16.00 0.32 14.45
C VAL A 159 14.52 0.02 14.22
N TRP A 160 13.71 1.06 14.05
CA TRP A 160 12.31 0.93 13.62
C TRP A 160 12.24 0.52 12.15
N ARG A 161 11.54 -0.58 11.88
CA ARG A 161 11.38 -1.15 10.53
C ARG A 161 9.90 -1.28 10.18
N PRO A 162 9.48 -0.90 8.97
CA PRO A 162 8.07 -0.91 8.60
C PRO A 162 7.54 -2.35 8.42
N LEU A 163 6.34 -2.56 8.95
CA LEU A 163 5.48 -3.72 8.71
C LEU A 163 4.41 -3.42 7.65
N GLY A 164 4.07 -2.14 7.47
CA GLY A 164 3.14 -1.70 6.46
C GLY A 164 2.76 -0.24 6.57
N PHE A 165 2.24 0.29 5.46
CA PHE A 165 1.72 1.64 5.35
C PHE A 165 0.23 1.62 5.07
N TRP A 166 -0.46 2.64 5.56
CA TRP A 166 -1.86 2.90 5.30
C TRP A 166 -2.07 4.38 4.99
N SER A 167 -2.98 4.68 4.08
CA SER A 167 -3.43 6.05 3.86
C SER A 167 -4.84 6.09 3.29
N ARG A 168 -5.58 7.16 3.59
CA ARG A 168 -6.94 7.37 3.13
C ARG A 168 -7.22 8.84 2.89
N HIS A 169 -7.77 9.17 1.71
CA HIS A 169 -8.26 10.50 1.42
C HIS A 169 -9.56 10.77 2.20
N PHE A 170 -9.70 11.99 2.74
CA PHE A 170 -10.92 12.40 3.44
C PHE A 170 -12.08 12.56 2.46
N LYS A 171 -13.28 12.22 2.93
CA LYS A 171 -14.52 12.53 2.23
C LYS A 171 -14.80 14.04 2.33
N ALA A 172 -15.64 14.59 1.45
CA ALA A 172 -15.99 16.02 1.43
C ALA A 172 -16.45 16.55 2.80
N ASN A 173 -17.28 15.78 3.50
CA ASN A 173 -17.77 16.12 4.84
C ASN A 173 -16.72 16.01 5.96
N GLN A 174 -15.56 15.43 5.70
CA GLN A 174 -14.46 15.28 6.65
C GLN A 174 -13.40 16.38 6.49
N MET A 175 -13.34 17.02 5.32
CA MET A 175 -12.34 18.06 5.04
C MET A 175 -12.50 19.30 5.94
N GLY A 176 -13.72 19.58 6.42
CA GLY A 176 -13.99 20.64 7.38
C GLY A 176 -13.70 20.31 8.85
N TRP A 177 -13.19 19.12 9.15
CA TRP A 177 -12.87 18.74 10.53
C TRP A 177 -11.68 19.54 11.09
N THR A 178 -11.68 19.75 12.40
CA THR A 178 -10.51 20.30 13.12
C THR A 178 -9.31 19.39 12.99
N THR A 179 -8.10 19.93 13.17
CA THR A 179 -6.85 19.14 13.14
C THR A 179 -6.93 17.99 14.14
N PHE A 180 -7.28 18.27 15.40
CA PHE A 180 -7.46 17.26 16.44
C PHE A 180 -8.38 16.11 16.01
N ARG A 181 -9.55 16.42 15.37
CA ARG A 181 -10.48 15.39 14.90
C ARG A 181 -9.90 14.56 13.76
N ARG A 182 -9.11 15.16 12.87
CA ARG A 182 -8.45 14.46 11.77
C ARG A 182 -7.35 13.53 12.27
N GLU A 183 -6.52 13.98 13.23
CA GLU A 183 -5.48 13.17 13.89
C GLU A 183 -6.10 11.97 14.62
N THR A 184 -7.11 12.22 15.47
CA THR A 184 -7.82 11.15 16.17
C THR A 184 -8.43 10.13 15.21
N TYR A 185 -8.97 10.59 14.07
CA TYR A 185 -9.49 9.71 13.02
C TYR A 185 -8.39 8.89 12.36
N ALA A 186 -7.22 9.50 12.09
CA ALA A 186 -6.07 8.80 11.52
C ALA A 186 -5.64 7.63 12.42
N VAL A 187 -5.45 7.89 13.71
CA VAL A 187 -5.13 6.85 14.71
C VAL A 187 -6.19 5.75 14.73
N GLN A 188 -7.48 6.12 14.84
CA GLN A 188 -8.57 5.15 14.90
C GLN A 188 -8.63 4.26 13.66
N GLN A 189 -8.48 4.83 12.46
CA GLN A 189 -8.54 4.05 11.21
C GLN A 189 -7.30 3.19 11.02
N ALA A 190 -6.13 3.68 11.43
CA ALA A 190 -4.90 2.91 11.40
C ALA A 190 -4.96 1.69 12.34
N LEU A 191 -5.46 1.87 13.57
CA LEU A 191 -5.70 0.77 14.50
C LEU A 191 -6.65 -0.31 13.92
N ARG A 192 -7.70 0.12 13.23
CA ARG A 192 -8.60 -0.80 12.54
C ARG A 192 -7.94 -1.52 11.37
N HIS A 193 -7.12 -0.81 10.62
CA HIS A 193 -6.44 -1.38 9.46
C HIS A 193 -5.40 -2.43 9.85
N PHE A 194 -4.62 -2.14 10.89
CA PHE A 194 -3.57 -3.03 11.39
C PHE A 194 -4.02 -3.95 12.53
N HIS A 195 -5.34 -4.11 12.70
CA HIS A 195 -5.90 -4.89 13.82
C HIS A 195 -5.30 -6.30 13.93
N ALA A 196 -5.09 -6.99 12.81
CA ALA A 196 -4.57 -8.35 12.80
C ALA A 196 -3.12 -8.41 13.33
N GLU A 197 -2.32 -7.39 13.06
CA GLU A 197 -0.91 -7.31 13.46
C GLU A 197 -0.71 -6.86 14.90
N ILE A 198 -1.66 -6.06 15.45
CA ILE A 198 -1.54 -5.42 16.77
C ILE A 198 -2.41 -6.08 17.86
N SER A 199 -3.35 -6.93 17.48
CA SER A 199 -4.28 -7.55 18.44
C SER A 199 -3.53 -8.34 19.52
N GLY A 200 -3.85 -8.05 20.80
CA GLY A 200 -3.20 -8.66 21.95
C GLY A 200 -1.77 -8.20 22.23
N ARG A 201 -1.31 -7.11 21.59
CA ARG A 201 0.04 -6.57 21.75
C ARG A 201 0.02 -5.15 22.32
N HIS A 202 1.07 -4.82 23.07
CA HIS A 202 1.34 -3.43 23.46
C HIS A 202 1.93 -2.67 22.27
N ILE A 203 1.42 -1.47 22.02
CA ILE A 203 1.91 -0.59 20.96
C ILE A 203 2.13 0.81 21.50
N VAL A 204 3.12 1.51 20.99
CA VAL A 204 3.32 2.94 21.19
C VAL A 204 2.70 3.69 20.01
N ILE A 205 1.93 4.73 20.28
CA ILE A 205 1.30 5.55 19.23
C ILE A 205 1.98 6.91 19.22
N PHE A 206 2.49 7.30 18.05
CA PHE A 206 3.01 8.64 17.78
C PHE A 206 2.01 9.38 16.88
N SER A 207 1.53 10.51 17.35
CA SER A 207 0.64 11.44 16.64
C SER A 207 0.95 12.85 17.11
N ASP A 208 0.75 13.86 16.26
CA ASP A 208 0.91 15.28 16.61
C ASP A 208 -0.23 15.78 17.49
#